data_5b097e42269785d6b7419b1658702479
#
_entry.id   5b097e42269785d6b7419b1658702479
#
_cell.length_a   1.000
_cell.length_b   1.000
_cell.length_c   1.000
_cell.angle_alpha   90.00
_cell.angle_beta   90.00
_cell.angle_gamma   90.00
#
_symmetry.space_group_name_H-M   'P 1'
#
loop_
_entity.id
_entity.type
_entity.pdbx_description
1 polymer ?
#
loop_
_entity_poly.entity_id
_entity_poly.type
_entity_poly.pdbx_seq_one_letter_code
_entity_poly.pdbx_strand_id
1 'polypeptide(L)'
;MPGPKLKLGMPEVAKGIDGMHARERTGWRKTRLLAVKLVARGEATSAEIADLCGVSRGRLFVWLHTLREKGLAALLERRRPGPKEGYLIT
;
A
#
# COMPACT_ATOMS: atom_id res chain seq x y z
N MET A 1 -21.13 4.31 11.44
CA MET A 1 -20.87 5.34 10.43
C MET A 1 -19.52 5.11 9.77
N PRO A 2 -19.47 5.15 8.45
CA PRO A 2 -18.17 5.05 7.79
C PRO A 2 -17.35 6.30 8.07
N GLY A 3 -16.05 6.14 8.18
CA GLY A 3 -15.16 7.27 8.35
C GLY A 3 -15.01 8.06 7.05
N PRO A 4 -14.18 9.10 7.05
CA PRO A 4 -13.95 9.87 5.84
C PRO A 4 -13.27 9.02 4.76
N LYS A 5 -13.54 9.35 3.52
CA LYS A 5 -12.90 8.69 2.40
C LYS A 5 -11.42 9.10 2.35
N LEU A 6 -10.56 8.13 2.10
CA LEU A 6 -9.13 8.39 2.00
C LEU A 6 -8.78 9.02 0.66
N LYS A 7 -7.82 9.94 0.69
CA LYS A 7 -7.33 10.59 -0.52
C LYS A 7 -5.81 10.48 -0.55
N LEU A 8 -5.28 10.22 -1.73
CA LEU A 8 -3.85 9.99 -1.87
C LEU A 8 -3.03 11.28 -1.76
N GLY A 9 -3.46 12.35 -2.39
CA GLY A 9 -2.69 13.60 -2.40
C GLY A 9 -1.37 13.53 -3.15
N MET A 10 -1.20 12.54 -4.01
CA MET A 10 0.03 12.33 -4.79
C MET A 10 -0.37 12.11 -6.26
N PRO A 11 -0.60 13.20 -7.00
CA PRO A 11 -1.11 13.07 -8.38
C PRO A 11 -0.21 12.28 -9.32
N GLU A 12 1.10 12.34 -9.11
CA GLU A 12 2.04 11.59 -9.95
C GLU A 12 1.87 10.08 -9.76
N VAL A 13 1.67 9.65 -8.53
CA VAL A 13 1.44 8.25 -8.22
C VAL A 13 0.08 7.83 -8.78
N ALA A 14 -0.95 8.64 -8.52
CA ALA A 14 -2.30 8.34 -8.98
C ALA A 14 -2.38 8.16 -10.48
N LYS A 15 -1.56 8.91 -11.22
CA LYS A 15 -1.57 8.91 -12.67
C LYS A 15 -1.18 7.56 -13.27
N GLY A 16 -0.23 6.86 -12.66
CA GLY A 16 0.29 5.59 -13.18
C GLY A 16 -0.19 4.36 -12.46
N ILE A 17 -0.94 4.52 -11.37
CA ILE A 17 -1.21 3.41 -10.47
C ILE A 17 -2.09 2.32 -11.10
N ASP A 18 -3.07 2.69 -11.94
CA ASP A 18 -3.94 1.72 -12.58
C ASP A 18 -3.14 0.78 -13.48
N GLY A 19 -2.23 1.33 -14.27
CA GLY A 19 -1.39 0.52 -15.13
C GLY A 19 -0.44 -0.37 -14.35
N MET A 20 0.13 0.14 -13.28
CA MET A 20 1.02 -0.65 -12.42
C MET A 20 0.27 -1.80 -11.78
N HIS A 21 -0.93 -1.54 -11.27
CA HIS A 21 -1.76 -2.57 -10.67
C HIS A 21 -2.12 -3.65 -11.68
N ALA A 22 -2.52 -3.24 -12.88
CA ALA A 22 -2.92 -4.17 -13.92
C ALA A 22 -1.78 -5.08 -14.38
N ARG A 23 -0.54 -4.57 -14.36
CA ARG A 23 0.62 -5.32 -14.82
C ARG A 23 1.29 -6.14 -13.74
N GLU A 24 1.01 -5.86 -12.48
CA GLU A 24 1.69 -6.55 -11.39
C GLU A 24 1.19 -7.99 -11.25
N ARG A 25 2.10 -8.93 -11.15
CA ARG A 25 1.77 -10.35 -11.02
C ARG A 25 2.04 -10.91 -9.65
N THR A 26 2.92 -10.26 -8.89
CA THR A 26 3.26 -10.71 -7.54
C THR A 26 2.13 -10.33 -6.59
N GLY A 27 1.56 -11.34 -5.90
CA GLY A 27 0.38 -11.14 -5.07
C GLY A 27 0.49 -10.04 -4.03
N TRP A 28 1.57 -10.04 -3.23
CA TRP A 28 1.72 -9.05 -2.17
C TRP A 28 1.92 -7.63 -2.72
N ARG A 29 2.60 -7.50 -3.86
CA ARG A 29 2.79 -6.20 -4.51
C ARG A 29 1.47 -5.71 -5.10
N LYS A 30 0.73 -6.62 -5.73
CA LYS A 30 -0.55 -6.28 -6.32
C LYS A 30 -1.53 -5.79 -5.26
N THR A 31 -1.53 -6.43 -4.09
CA THR A 31 -2.39 -6.02 -2.98
C THR A 31 -2.06 -4.60 -2.52
N ARG A 32 -0.78 -4.29 -2.39
CA ARG A 32 -0.36 -2.93 -2.01
C ARG A 32 -0.73 -1.92 -3.09
N LEU A 33 -0.57 -2.28 -4.36
CA LEU A 33 -0.96 -1.41 -5.47
C LEU A 33 -2.47 -1.21 -5.51
N LEU A 34 -3.24 -2.25 -5.16
CA LEU A 34 -4.69 -2.11 -5.05
C LEU A 34 -5.06 -1.08 -3.98
N ALA A 35 -4.42 -1.15 -2.83
CA ALA A 35 -4.66 -0.17 -1.76
C ALA A 35 -4.40 1.25 -2.25
N VAL A 36 -3.26 1.48 -2.89
CA VAL A 36 -2.90 2.80 -3.41
C VAL A 36 -3.89 3.26 -4.48
N LYS A 37 -4.28 2.35 -5.36
CA LYS A 37 -5.27 2.64 -6.40
C LYS A 37 -6.60 3.10 -5.82
N LEU A 38 -7.08 2.41 -4.79
CA LEU A 38 -8.35 2.75 -4.15
C LEU A 38 -8.27 4.10 -3.43
N VAL A 39 -7.14 4.36 -2.77
CA VAL A 39 -6.92 5.67 -2.13
C VAL A 39 -6.85 6.77 -3.20
N ALA A 40 -6.20 6.50 -4.33
CA ALA A 40 -6.08 7.47 -5.41
C ALA A 40 -7.44 7.86 -5.97
N ARG A 41 -8.39 6.94 -6.00
CA ARG A 41 -9.75 7.23 -6.45
C ARG A 41 -10.51 8.12 -5.49
N GLY A 42 -10.15 8.08 -4.20
CA GLY A 42 -10.78 8.94 -3.20
C GLY A 42 -12.26 8.64 -2.94
N GLU A 43 -12.69 7.40 -3.19
CA GLU A 43 -14.10 7.03 -3.08
C GLU A 43 -14.39 6.03 -1.97
N ALA A 44 -13.37 5.59 -1.25
CA ALA A 44 -13.53 4.56 -0.23
C ALA A 44 -12.94 5.00 1.11
N THR A 45 -13.50 4.44 2.18
CA THR A 45 -12.98 4.67 3.53
C THR A 45 -11.83 3.70 3.82
N SER A 46 -11.08 3.97 4.88
CA SER A 46 -9.99 3.09 5.30
C SER A 46 -10.49 1.68 5.59
N ALA A 47 -11.66 1.57 6.21
CA ALA A 47 -12.23 0.26 6.52
C ALA A 47 -12.55 -0.54 5.26
N GLU A 48 -13.11 0.13 4.25
CA GLU A 48 -13.46 -0.52 2.99
C GLU A 48 -12.20 -0.99 2.25
N ILE A 49 -11.19 -0.14 2.19
CA ILE A 49 -9.95 -0.46 1.48
C ILE A 49 -9.22 -1.60 2.18
N ALA A 50 -9.14 -1.56 3.51
CA ALA A 50 -8.50 -2.62 4.28
C ALA A 50 -9.20 -3.95 4.06
N ASP A 51 -10.53 -3.93 4.06
CA ASP A 51 -11.34 -5.13 3.84
C ASP A 51 -11.10 -5.71 2.45
N LEU A 52 -11.09 -4.86 1.43
CA LEU A 52 -10.84 -5.30 0.05
C LEU A 52 -9.43 -5.86 -0.14
N CYS A 53 -8.46 -5.33 0.60
CA CYS A 53 -7.09 -5.80 0.54
C CYS A 53 -6.81 -6.99 1.46
N GLY A 54 -7.76 -7.33 2.32
CA GLY A 54 -7.60 -8.43 3.25
C GLY A 54 -6.62 -8.15 4.38
N VAL A 55 -6.51 -6.90 4.81
CA VAL A 55 -5.58 -6.48 5.86
C VAL A 55 -6.32 -5.63 6.90
N SER A 56 -5.67 -5.40 8.04
CA SER A 56 -6.22 -4.51 9.06
C SER A 56 -6.06 -3.05 8.63
N ARG A 57 -6.87 -2.17 9.22
CA ARG A 57 -6.72 -0.74 8.98
C ARG A 57 -5.34 -0.24 9.42
N GLY A 58 -4.82 -0.78 10.51
CA GLY A 58 -3.49 -0.42 10.98
C GLY A 58 -2.41 -0.72 9.93
N ARG A 59 -2.50 -1.90 9.31
CA ARG A 59 -1.57 -2.27 8.25
C ARG A 59 -1.70 -1.33 7.04
N LEU A 60 -2.93 -0.99 6.68
CA LEU A 60 -3.17 -0.06 5.60
C LEU A 60 -2.52 1.30 5.87
N PHE A 61 -2.66 1.82 7.08
CA PHE A 61 -2.06 3.10 7.45
C PHE A 61 -0.53 3.05 7.43
N VAL A 62 0.06 1.91 7.80
CA VAL A 62 1.51 1.72 7.68
C VAL A 62 1.93 1.82 6.21
N TRP A 63 1.19 1.19 5.31
CA TRP A 63 1.47 1.27 3.88
C TRP A 63 1.39 2.71 3.37
N LEU A 64 0.35 3.44 3.77
CA LEU A 64 0.18 4.82 3.33
C LEU A 64 1.25 5.73 3.90
N HIS A 65 1.67 5.49 5.14
CA HIS A 65 2.76 6.23 5.74
C HIS A 65 4.07 6.00 4.96
N THR A 66 4.37 4.74 4.65
CA THR A 66 5.55 4.40 3.87
C THR A 66 5.52 5.08 2.51
N LEU A 67 4.36 5.06 1.87
CA LEU A 67 4.18 5.70 0.56
C LEU A 67 4.47 7.20 0.62
N ARG A 68 3.94 7.87 1.62
CA ARG A 68 4.11 9.32 1.76
C ARG A 68 5.53 9.71 2.15
N GLU A 69 6.16 8.93 3.01
CA GLU A 69 7.49 9.24 3.53
C GLU A 69 8.61 8.77 2.61
N LYS A 70 8.45 7.63 1.99
CA LYS A 70 9.53 6.99 1.23
C LYS A 70 9.22 6.76 -0.23
N GLY A 71 7.96 6.93 -0.63
CA GLY A 71 7.56 6.78 -2.02
C GLY A 71 7.08 5.39 -2.38
N LEU A 72 6.55 5.27 -3.59
CA LEU A 72 5.94 4.04 -4.06
C LEU A 72 6.95 2.89 -4.18
N ALA A 73 8.16 3.19 -4.63
CA ALA A 73 9.19 2.16 -4.77
C ALA A 73 9.47 1.47 -3.44
N ALA A 74 9.53 2.24 -2.34
CA ALA A 74 9.76 1.69 -1.00
C ALA A 74 8.61 0.78 -0.56
N LEU A 75 7.38 1.15 -0.92
CA LEU A 75 6.21 0.35 -0.60
C LEU A 75 6.25 -1.00 -1.31
N LEU A 76 6.80 -1.04 -2.49
CA LEU A 76 6.89 -2.25 -3.32
C LEU A 76 8.16 -3.07 -3.06
N GLU A 77 9.02 -2.62 -2.15
CA GLU A 77 10.18 -3.39 -1.73
C GLU A 77 9.82 -4.26 -0.55
N ARG A 78 10.20 -5.52 -0.63
CA ARG A 78 10.02 -6.41 0.50
C ARG A 78 11.31 -6.46 1.27
N ARG A 79 11.35 -5.77 2.40
CA ARG A 79 12.51 -5.84 3.27
C ARG A 79 12.56 -7.18 3.95
N ARG A 80 13.65 -7.86 3.77
CA ARG A 80 13.93 -9.00 4.61
C ARG A 80 14.37 -8.49 5.97
N PRO A 81 13.79 -9.02 7.05
CA PRO A 81 14.38 -8.77 8.34
C PRO A 81 15.81 -9.30 8.26
N GLY A 82 16.74 -8.49 8.56
CA GLY A 82 18.11 -8.87 8.46
C GLY A 82 18.36 -10.07 9.37
N PRO A 83 19.07 -10.94 9.09
CA PRO A 83 19.47 -12.00 10.01
C PRO A 83 20.64 -11.52 10.76
N LYS A 84 19.74 -11.25 10.16
CA LYS A 84 19.69 -10.86 10.34
C LYS A 84 20.17 -10.51 10.42
N GLU A 85 20.73 -10.26 10.20
CA GLU A 85 20.83 -9.86 10.19
C GLU A 85 20.89 -10.01 11.12
N GLY A 86 21.35 -10.51 11.52
CA GLY A 86 21.19 -10.83 12.17
C GLY A 86 20.85 -11.55 12.85
N TYR A 87 20.92 -12.19 12.97
CA TYR A 87 20.50 -12.90 13.47
C TYR A 87 20.76 -13.85 13.36
N LEU A 88 20.97 -14.31 13.08
CA LEU A 88 20.96 -15.04 12.95
C LEU A 88 21.34 -15.63 13.21
N ILE A 89 21.47 -15.93 13.37
CA ILE A 89 21.44 -16.25 13.54
C ILE A 89 21.76 -16.46 13.81
N THR A 90 21.91 -16.78 13.92
CA THR A 90 21.76 -16.82 14.06
C THR A 90 21.92 -16.88 14.12
#